data_15dc18a1a26229fd89c5447387816a6f
#
_entry.id   15dc18a1a26229fd89c5447387816a6f
#
_cell.length_a   1.000
_cell.length_b   1.000
_cell.length_c   1.000
_cell.angle_alpha   90.00
_cell.angle_beta   90.00
_cell.angle_gamma   90.00
#
_symmetry.space_group_name_H-M   'P 1'
#
loop_
_entity.id
_entity.type
_entity.pdbx_description
1 polymer ?
#
loop_
_entity_poly.entity_id
_entity_poly.type
_entity_poly.pdbx_seq_one_letter_code
_entity_poly.pdbx_strand_id
1 'polypeptide(L)'
;MKIILPNAKELNTNMDSQAFQDLSPESLQVLSELGSKDSQQLADFYKLPLERAELEKDRWTRIVHGQAKTYPAWLLYDGLMYRYMHRTDLSDQELSYMKNHVYIATGFYGLISPFSLIAPHRLDFQGSLKVMGKSLKQFWRPYYDACLQNEDVIISLASSEFEQAFSPEIQKRMVRVLFVEEKNGKRKIHSTISKKGRGRFLSWMAETNCVTLEQLKEARVDGFQFDAMASTDRQLCFVRKV
;
A
#
# COMPACT_ATOMS: atom_id res chain seq x y z
N MET A 1 -11.00 4.28 -13.13
CA MET A 1 -10.96 4.03 -11.67
C MET A 1 -9.63 3.39 -11.30
N LYS A 2 -8.94 3.93 -10.30
CA LYS A 2 -7.69 3.35 -9.75
C LYS A 2 -7.86 3.02 -8.28
N ILE A 3 -7.06 2.06 -7.81
CA ILE A 3 -7.10 1.53 -6.44
C ILE A 3 -5.73 1.74 -5.82
N ILE A 4 -5.68 2.32 -4.64
CA ILE A 4 -4.43 2.60 -3.92
C ILE A 4 -4.31 1.69 -2.72
N LEU A 5 -3.21 0.94 -2.68
CA LEU A 5 -2.80 0.10 -1.55
C LEU A 5 -1.65 0.76 -0.79
N PRO A 6 -1.53 0.54 0.52
CA PRO A 6 -0.33 0.90 1.26
C PRO A 6 0.75 -0.16 1.04
N ASN A 7 2.03 0.19 1.17
CA ASN A 7 3.07 -0.80 1.36
C ASN A 7 2.93 -1.51 2.72
N ALA A 8 3.74 -2.55 2.97
CA ALA A 8 3.79 -3.24 4.24
C ALA A 8 5.19 -3.21 4.88
N LYS A 9 5.22 -3.31 6.22
CA LYS A 9 6.48 -3.43 7.00
C LYS A 9 7.02 -4.86 7.01
N GLU A 10 6.11 -5.84 6.92
CA GLU A 10 6.44 -7.26 6.85
C GLU A 10 6.68 -7.64 5.41
N LEU A 11 7.73 -8.43 5.16
CA LEU A 11 8.19 -8.80 3.83
C LEU A 11 8.38 -10.31 3.75
N ASN A 12 8.01 -10.90 2.61
CA ASN A 12 8.26 -12.29 2.28
C ASN A 12 9.29 -12.37 1.15
N THR A 13 10.42 -13.00 1.42
CA THR A 13 11.49 -13.26 0.43
C THR A 13 11.64 -14.74 0.10
N ASN A 14 10.71 -15.59 0.54
CA ASN A 14 10.72 -17.03 0.29
C ASN A 14 10.08 -17.35 -1.07
N MET A 15 10.65 -16.79 -2.12
CA MET A 15 10.24 -17.00 -3.51
C MET A 15 11.41 -16.71 -4.45
N ASP A 16 11.27 -17.00 -5.71
CA ASP A 16 12.27 -16.70 -6.73
C ASP A 16 12.53 -15.20 -6.81
N SER A 17 13.80 -14.84 -6.81
CA SER A 17 14.27 -13.46 -6.89
C SER A 17 14.81 -13.13 -8.27
N GLN A 18 14.78 -11.86 -8.62
CA GLN A 18 15.39 -11.33 -9.81
C GLN A 18 16.58 -10.43 -9.48
N ALA A 19 17.38 -10.08 -10.47
CA ALA A 19 18.48 -9.15 -10.32
C ALA A 19 17.96 -7.75 -9.94
N PHE A 20 18.83 -6.98 -9.25
CA PHE A 20 18.53 -5.60 -8.90
C PHE A 20 18.22 -4.77 -10.15
N GLN A 21 17.24 -3.91 -10.04
CA GLN A 21 16.82 -3.00 -11.09
C GLN A 21 17.31 -1.59 -10.78
N ASP A 22 17.58 -0.80 -11.82
CA ASP A 22 17.94 0.59 -11.68
C ASP A 22 16.83 1.38 -10.96
N LEU A 23 17.25 2.25 -10.07
CA LEU A 23 16.35 3.10 -9.30
C LEU A 23 16.00 4.36 -10.09
N SER A 24 14.78 4.86 -9.92
CA SER A 24 14.42 6.18 -10.43
C SER A 24 15.25 7.28 -9.75
N PRO A 25 15.41 8.45 -10.39
CA PRO A 25 16.10 9.59 -9.79
C PRO A 25 15.54 9.96 -8.41
N GLU A 26 14.22 9.84 -8.22
CA GLU A 26 13.53 10.13 -6.96
C GLU A 26 13.90 9.09 -5.88
N SER A 27 13.91 7.81 -6.25
CA SER A 27 14.33 6.73 -5.33
C SER A 27 15.80 6.88 -4.92
N LEU A 28 16.67 7.33 -5.83
CA LEU A 28 18.07 7.62 -5.51
C LEU A 28 18.19 8.77 -4.48
N GLN A 29 17.35 9.80 -4.56
CA GLN A 29 17.32 10.88 -3.57
C GLN A 29 16.86 10.38 -2.19
N VAL A 30 15.87 9.49 -2.13
CA VAL A 30 15.47 8.85 -0.87
C VAL A 30 16.59 7.95 -0.34
N LEU A 31 17.25 7.20 -1.23
CA LEU A 31 18.35 6.30 -0.86
C LEU A 31 19.54 7.06 -0.26
N SER A 32 19.86 8.26 -0.78
CA SER A 32 20.97 9.07 -0.25
C SER A 32 20.78 9.44 1.22
N GLU A 33 19.52 9.61 1.66
CA GLU A 33 19.19 9.95 3.06
C GLU A 33 19.19 8.75 4.00
N LEU A 34 18.92 7.55 3.49
CA LEU A 34 18.79 6.33 4.31
C LEU A 34 20.03 5.45 4.22
N GLY A 35 20.65 5.35 3.06
CA GLY A 35 21.78 4.49 2.80
C GLY A 35 23.03 4.85 3.60
N SER A 36 23.19 6.11 3.97
CA SER A 36 24.29 6.63 4.79
C SER A 36 24.14 6.36 6.29
N LYS A 37 22.91 6.01 6.76
CA LYS A 37 22.64 5.82 8.20
C LYS A 37 23.27 4.53 8.72
N ASP A 38 23.86 4.60 9.91
CA ASP A 38 24.29 3.41 10.65
C ASP A 38 23.11 2.69 11.35
N SER A 39 23.38 1.55 11.97
CA SER A 39 22.35 0.73 12.61
C SER A 39 21.68 1.45 13.78
N GLN A 40 22.42 2.26 14.56
CA GLN A 40 21.84 3.02 15.67
C GLN A 40 20.90 4.13 15.16
N GLN A 41 21.30 4.86 14.15
CA GLN A 41 20.49 5.88 13.51
C GLN A 41 19.19 5.30 12.89
N LEU A 42 19.29 4.08 12.32
CA LEU A 42 18.10 3.37 11.79
C LEU A 42 17.21 2.84 12.93
N ALA A 43 17.79 2.38 14.05
CA ALA A 43 17.04 1.97 15.23
C ALA A 43 16.19 3.13 15.76
N ASP A 44 16.77 4.30 15.91
CA ASP A 44 16.11 5.52 16.36
C ASP A 44 15.05 5.97 15.36
N PHE A 45 15.37 5.98 14.07
CA PHE A 45 14.45 6.37 12.99
C PHE A 45 13.22 5.47 12.91
N TYR A 46 13.41 4.14 12.93
CA TYR A 46 12.33 3.16 12.83
C TYR A 46 11.67 2.84 14.18
N LYS A 47 12.24 3.31 15.28
CA LYS A 47 11.86 2.94 16.67
C LYS A 47 11.87 1.42 16.84
N LEU A 48 13.00 0.81 16.49
CA LEU A 48 13.23 -0.63 16.54
C LEU A 48 14.37 -0.98 17.48
N PRO A 49 14.38 -2.20 18.05
CA PRO A 49 15.57 -2.75 18.67
C PRO A 49 16.74 -2.79 17.66
N LEU A 50 17.98 -2.62 18.17
CA LEU A 50 19.20 -2.54 17.35
C LEU A 50 19.36 -3.75 16.42
N GLU A 51 19.14 -4.96 16.92
CA GLU A 51 19.17 -6.20 16.13
C GLU A 51 18.30 -6.15 14.87
N ARG A 52 17.08 -5.57 14.98
CA ARG A 52 16.19 -5.39 13.82
C ARG A 52 16.64 -4.26 12.91
N ALA A 53 17.28 -3.24 13.45
CA ALA A 53 17.85 -2.15 12.68
C ALA A 53 19.07 -2.60 11.86
N GLU A 54 19.83 -3.56 12.34
CA GLU A 54 20.94 -4.19 11.60
C GLU A 54 20.45 -4.89 10.33
N LEU A 55 19.30 -5.59 10.39
CA LEU A 55 18.69 -6.16 9.21
C LEU A 55 18.30 -5.08 8.18
N GLU A 56 17.73 -3.97 8.64
CA GLU A 56 17.39 -2.87 7.74
C GLU A 56 18.64 -2.18 7.18
N LYS A 57 19.73 -2.09 7.98
CA LYS A 57 21.01 -1.60 7.50
C LYS A 57 21.60 -2.50 6.40
N ASP A 58 21.57 -3.82 6.57
CA ASP A 58 22.00 -4.77 5.53
C ASP A 58 21.18 -4.58 4.24
N ARG A 59 19.86 -4.45 4.35
CA ARG A 59 18.97 -4.20 3.21
C ARG A 59 19.36 -2.92 2.45
N TRP A 60 19.49 -1.81 3.16
CA TRP A 60 19.89 -0.54 2.56
C TRP A 60 21.31 -0.60 1.95
N THR A 61 22.24 -1.27 2.62
CA THR A 61 23.60 -1.47 2.10
C THR A 61 23.59 -2.23 0.78
N ARG A 62 22.82 -3.31 0.69
CA ARG A 62 22.67 -4.07 -0.58
C ARG A 62 22.04 -3.23 -1.69
N ILE A 63 21.08 -2.39 -1.38
CA ILE A 63 20.46 -1.47 -2.35
C ILE A 63 21.49 -0.45 -2.83
N VAL A 64 22.26 0.17 -1.92
CA VAL A 64 23.32 1.15 -2.26
C VAL A 64 24.35 0.57 -3.22
N HIS A 65 24.71 -0.70 -3.03
CA HIS A 65 25.73 -1.38 -3.86
C HIS A 65 25.15 -2.11 -5.09
N GLY A 66 23.84 -1.99 -5.36
CA GLY A 66 23.20 -2.70 -6.47
C GLY A 66 23.20 -4.23 -6.33
N GLN A 67 23.37 -4.73 -5.11
CA GLN A 67 23.48 -6.17 -4.79
C GLN A 67 22.19 -6.76 -4.21
N ALA A 68 21.17 -5.94 -4.04
CA ALA A 68 19.88 -6.40 -3.55
C ALA A 68 19.22 -7.36 -4.56
N LYS A 69 18.49 -8.34 -4.06
CA LYS A 69 17.54 -9.11 -4.88
C LYS A 69 16.22 -8.34 -4.98
N THR A 70 15.49 -8.55 -6.08
CA THR A 70 14.19 -7.92 -6.28
C THR A 70 13.09 -8.95 -6.46
N TYR A 71 11.88 -8.55 -6.12
CA TYR A 71 10.67 -9.38 -6.10
C TYR A 71 9.48 -8.55 -6.56
N PRO A 72 8.43 -9.16 -7.16
CA PRO A 72 7.19 -8.44 -7.44
C PRO A 72 6.63 -7.82 -6.15
N ALA A 73 6.31 -6.53 -6.17
CA ALA A 73 5.97 -5.77 -4.97
C ALA A 73 4.83 -6.39 -4.15
N TRP A 74 3.76 -6.82 -4.81
CA TRP A 74 2.58 -7.41 -4.17
C TRP A 74 2.80 -8.78 -3.54
N LEU A 75 3.85 -9.50 -3.97
CA LEU A 75 4.28 -10.77 -3.36
C LEU A 75 5.31 -10.54 -2.25
N LEU A 76 6.17 -9.54 -2.42
CA LEU A 76 7.16 -9.17 -1.42
C LEU A 76 6.49 -8.62 -0.15
N TYR A 77 5.52 -7.71 -0.29
CA TYR A 77 4.80 -7.19 0.87
C TYR A 77 3.95 -8.29 1.51
N ASP A 78 4.15 -8.53 2.82
CA ASP A 78 3.51 -9.61 3.55
C ASP A 78 2.77 -9.16 4.83
N GLY A 79 2.36 -7.90 4.87
CA GLY A 79 1.49 -7.41 5.92
C GLY A 79 0.10 -8.06 5.87
N LEU A 80 -0.66 -7.92 6.96
CA LEU A 80 -1.95 -8.60 7.13
C LEU A 80 -2.93 -8.39 5.97
N MET A 81 -2.95 -7.21 5.33
CA MET A 81 -3.77 -6.96 4.15
C MET A 81 -3.36 -7.87 2.99
N TYR A 82 -2.06 -7.98 2.71
CA TYR A 82 -1.50 -8.78 1.63
C TYR A 82 -1.72 -10.29 1.82
N ARG A 83 -1.64 -10.79 3.06
CA ARG A 83 -1.93 -12.20 3.39
C ARG A 83 -3.39 -12.59 3.16
N TYR A 84 -4.27 -11.61 3.10
CA TYR A 84 -5.71 -11.80 2.86
C TYR A 84 -6.12 -11.47 1.42
N MET A 85 -5.17 -11.20 0.54
CA MET A 85 -5.38 -11.14 -0.90
C MET A 85 -5.21 -12.53 -1.53
N HIS A 86 -5.97 -12.83 -2.56
CA HIS A 86 -5.69 -13.89 -3.49
C HIS A 86 -4.51 -13.45 -4.37
N ARG A 87 -3.35 -14.12 -4.26
CA ARG A 87 -2.09 -13.69 -4.88
C ARG A 87 -1.42 -14.77 -5.74
N THR A 88 -1.95 -15.99 -5.73
CA THR A 88 -1.46 -17.13 -6.51
C THR A 88 -2.58 -17.63 -7.41
N ASP A 89 -2.21 -18.28 -8.51
CA ASP A 89 -3.17 -18.92 -9.43
C ASP A 89 -4.26 -17.96 -9.96
N LEU A 90 -3.87 -16.69 -10.18
CA LEU A 90 -4.77 -15.69 -10.73
C LEU A 90 -5.08 -15.99 -12.21
N SER A 91 -6.32 -15.79 -12.59
CA SER A 91 -6.75 -15.78 -13.98
C SER A 91 -6.14 -14.59 -14.75
N ASP A 92 -6.12 -14.67 -16.07
CA ASP A 92 -5.68 -13.58 -16.95
C ASP A 92 -6.49 -12.28 -16.72
N GLN A 93 -7.79 -12.43 -16.40
CA GLN A 93 -8.65 -11.30 -16.05
C GLN A 93 -8.17 -10.62 -14.77
N GLU A 94 -7.91 -11.38 -13.71
CA GLU A 94 -7.43 -10.85 -12.42
C GLU A 94 -6.06 -10.20 -12.57
N LEU A 95 -5.13 -10.84 -13.30
CA LEU A 95 -3.81 -10.26 -13.62
C LEU A 95 -3.94 -8.94 -14.38
N SER A 96 -4.80 -8.91 -15.39
CA SER A 96 -5.08 -7.71 -16.18
C SER A 96 -5.70 -6.60 -15.30
N TYR A 97 -6.64 -6.96 -14.43
CA TYR A 97 -7.27 -6.04 -13.48
C TYR A 97 -6.23 -5.41 -12.56
N MET A 98 -5.40 -6.25 -11.91
CA MET A 98 -4.33 -5.79 -11.01
C MET A 98 -3.36 -4.85 -11.73
N LYS A 99 -2.96 -5.18 -12.96
CA LYS A 99 -2.05 -4.36 -13.77
C LYS A 99 -2.64 -3.01 -14.14
N ASN A 100 -3.93 -2.97 -14.48
CA ASN A 100 -4.58 -1.79 -15.04
C ASN A 100 -5.19 -0.87 -13.97
N HIS A 101 -5.54 -1.39 -12.80
CA HIS A 101 -6.30 -0.63 -11.81
C HIS A 101 -5.56 -0.40 -10.50
N VAL A 102 -4.54 -1.20 -10.16
CA VAL A 102 -3.96 -1.18 -8.82
C VAL A 102 -2.61 -0.49 -8.78
N TYR A 103 -2.42 0.39 -7.80
CA TYR A 103 -1.14 0.96 -7.42
C TYR A 103 -0.82 0.68 -5.95
N ILE A 104 0.46 0.50 -5.65
CA ILE A 104 0.99 0.44 -4.30
C ILE A 104 1.74 1.74 -4.01
N ALA A 105 1.31 2.46 -2.97
CA ALA A 105 1.97 3.66 -2.49
C ALA A 105 3.14 3.27 -1.56
N THR A 106 4.36 3.68 -1.89
CA THR A 106 5.58 3.34 -1.16
C THR A 106 6.39 4.58 -0.81
N GLY A 107 7.04 4.57 0.32
CA GLY A 107 7.92 5.67 0.72
C GLY A 107 9.25 5.70 -0.06
N PHE A 108 9.63 4.62 -0.75
CA PHE A 108 10.92 4.49 -1.44
C PHE A 108 10.81 4.52 -2.96
N TYR A 109 9.86 3.79 -3.53
CA TYR A 109 9.70 3.65 -4.98
C TYR A 109 8.59 4.52 -5.58
N GLY A 110 7.91 5.33 -4.75
CA GLY A 110 6.78 6.12 -5.19
C GLY A 110 5.48 5.30 -5.34
N LEU A 111 4.69 5.63 -6.35
CA LEU A 111 3.45 4.94 -6.68
C LEU A 111 3.74 3.93 -7.79
N ILE A 112 3.73 2.64 -7.46
CA ILE A 112 4.19 1.55 -8.33
C ILE A 112 3.10 0.55 -8.69
N SER A 113 3.28 -0.18 -9.78
CA SER A 113 2.47 -1.36 -10.11
C SER A 113 2.68 -2.47 -9.09
N PRO A 114 1.67 -3.32 -8.80
CA PRO A 114 1.86 -4.53 -8.01
C PRO A 114 2.95 -5.46 -8.52
N PHE A 115 3.20 -5.46 -9.84
CA PHE A 115 4.18 -6.31 -10.51
C PHE A 115 5.58 -5.68 -10.60
N SER A 116 5.76 -4.43 -10.16
CA SER A 116 7.08 -3.79 -10.14
C SER A 116 8.05 -4.60 -9.29
N LEU A 117 9.25 -4.79 -9.81
CA LEU A 117 10.32 -5.48 -9.09
C LEU A 117 10.97 -4.51 -8.11
N ILE A 118 10.89 -4.82 -6.82
CA ILE A 118 11.43 -3.99 -5.75
C ILE A 118 12.32 -4.79 -4.82
N ALA A 119 13.34 -4.13 -4.27
CA ALA A 119 14.19 -4.72 -3.26
C ALA A 119 13.52 -4.69 -1.86
N PRO A 120 13.79 -5.67 -0.99
CA PRO A 120 13.32 -5.64 0.39
C PRO A 120 13.82 -4.40 1.13
N HIS A 121 12.89 -3.63 1.69
CA HIS A 121 13.16 -2.43 2.47
C HIS A 121 11.98 -2.12 3.38
N ARG A 122 12.24 -1.32 4.41
CA ARG A 122 11.20 -0.81 5.29
C ARG A 122 11.19 0.72 5.21
N LEU A 123 10.20 1.29 4.57
CA LEU A 123 9.95 2.72 4.60
C LEU A 123 8.47 3.01 4.39
N ASP A 124 7.86 3.69 5.35
CA ASP A 124 6.51 4.24 5.28
C ASP A 124 6.55 5.76 5.51
N PHE A 125 5.39 6.38 5.67
CA PHE A 125 5.27 7.82 5.88
C PHE A 125 5.19 8.25 7.35
N GLN A 126 5.41 7.34 8.31
CA GLN A 126 5.37 7.64 9.77
C GLN A 126 6.65 8.30 10.27
N GLY A 127 7.77 8.06 9.59
CA GLY A 127 9.06 8.60 9.97
C GLY A 127 9.22 10.09 9.68
N SER A 128 10.23 10.68 10.30
CA SER A 128 10.60 12.09 10.13
C SER A 128 11.62 12.31 9.00
N LEU A 129 11.71 11.38 8.03
CA LEU A 129 12.66 11.51 6.92
C LEU A 129 12.36 12.77 6.12
N LYS A 130 13.42 13.52 5.85
CA LYS A 130 13.40 14.65 4.92
C LYS A 130 14.24 14.31 3.70
N VAL A 131 13.70 14.59 2.53
CA VAL A 131 14.38 14.45 1.25
C VAL A 131 14.39 15.82 0.60
N MET A 132 15.55 16.36 0.28
CA MET A 132 15.71 17.72 -0.24
C MET A 132 14.99 18.78 0.63
N GLY A 133 15.07 18.66 1.95
CA GLY A 133 14.43 19.56 2.91
C GLY A 133 12.92 19.41 3.09
N LYS A 134 12.23 18.59 2.28
CA LYS A 134 10.79 18.30 2.36
C LYS A 134 10.52 17.03 3.16
N SER A 135 9.36 16.94 3.84
CA SER A 135 8.92 15.67 4.38
C SER A 135 8.72 14.65 3.24
N LEU A 136 8.84 13.35 3.54
CA LEU A 136 8.69 12.30 2.52
C LEU A 136 7.33 12.39 1.78
N LYS A 137 6.25 12.77 2.49
CA LYS A 137 4.93 13.01 1.87
C LYS A 137 4.95 14.18 0.89
N GLN A 138 5.58 15.30 1.27
CA GLN A 138 5.69 16.47 0.40
C GLN A 138 6.61 16.22 -0.80
N PHE A 139 7.64 15.39 -0.60
CA PHE A 139 8.56 15.01 -1.66
C PHE A 139 7.85 14.17 -2.74
N TRP A 140 7.10 13.12 -2.34
CA TRP A 140 6.42 12.24 -3.28
C TRP A 140 5.14 12.83 -3.90
N ARG A 141 4.53 13.83 -3.29
CA ARG A 141 3.23 14.38 -3.71
C ARG A 141 3.13 14.71 -5.20
N PRO A 142 4.07 15.46 -5.82
CA PRO A 142 3.96 15.79 -7.24
C PRO A 142 3.93 14.55 -8.13
N TYR A 143 4.72 13.53 -7.80
CA TYR A 143 4.82 12.29 -8.56
C TYR A 143 3.57 11.42 -8.40
N TYR A 144 3.04 11.35 -7.20
CA TYR A 144 1.79 10.64 -6.91
C TYR A 144 0.60 11.27 -7.61
N ASP A 145 0.50 12.58 -7.55
CA ASP A 145 -0.59 13.33 -8.18
C ASP A 145 -0.55 13.20 -9.70
N ALA A 146 0.64 13.25 -10.31
CA ALA A 146 0.81 13.06 -11.74
C ALA A 146 0.28 11.70 -12.25
N CYS A 147 0.45 10.64 -11.46
CA CYS A 147 -0.08 9.30 -11.80
C CYS A 147 -1.61 9.23 -11.78
N LEU A 148 -2.28 10.11 -11.03
CA LEU A 148 -3.73 10.05 -10.80
C LEU A 148 -4.49 11.29 -11.31
N GLN A 149 -3.81 12.22 -11.98
CA GLN A 149 -4.41 13.50 -12.40
C GLN A 149 -5.64 13.33 -13.29
N ASN A 150 -5.69 12.30 -14.11
CA ASN A 150 -6.77 12.03 -15.06
C ASN A 150 -7.80 11.02 -14.52
N GLU A 151 -7.72 10.62 -13.26
CA GLU A 151 -8.63 9.63 -12.68
C GLU A 151 -9.77 10.33 -11.92
N ASP A 152 -10.99 10.11 -12.33
CA ASP A 152 -12.18 10.70 -11.68
C ASP A 152 -12.51 10.02 -10.34
N VAL A 153 -12.27 8.71 -10.27
CA VAL A 153 -12.55 7.87 -9.09
C VAL A 153 -11.31 7.11 -8.65
N ILE A 154 -10.93 7.31 -7.40
CA ILE A 154 -9.78 6.65 -6.77
C ILE A 154 -10.27 5.91 -5.53
N ILE A 155 -10.18 4.59 -5.52
CA ILE A 155 -10.54 3.77 -4.34
C ILE A 155 -9.33 3.70 -3.41
N SER A 156 -9.48 4.21 -2.20
CA SER A 156 -8.44 4.11 -1.17
C SER A 156 -8.67 2.90 -0.28
N LEU A 157 -7.80 1.90 -0.43
CA LEU A 157 -7.62 0.80 0.52
C LEU A 157 -6.42 1.05 1.45
N ALA A 158 -5.88 2.26 1.43
CA ALA A 158 -4.78 2.71 2.27
C ALA A 158 -5.28 3.30 3.60
N SER A 159 -4.37 3.63 4.50
CA SER A 159 -4.66 4.42 5.69
C SER A 159 -4.53 5.92 5.38
N SER A 160 -5.09 6.76 6.25
CA SER A 160 -4.99 8.22 6.14
C SER A 160 -3.55 8.72 6.06
N GLU A 161 -2.61 8.00 6.63
CA GLU A 161 -1.18 8.29 6.56
C GLU A 161 -0.68 8.33 5.10
N PHE A 162 -1.07 7.33 4.30
CA PHE A 162 -0.71 7.25 2.88
C PHE A 162 -1.51 8.25 2.04
N GLU A 163 -2.79 8.43 2.35
CA GLU A 163 -3.64 9.41 1.64
C GLU A 163 -3.09 10.83 1.74
N GLN A 164 -2.47 11.20 2.87
CA GLN A 164 -1.83 12.51 3.07
C GLN A 164 -0.59 12.75 2.18
N ALA A 165 -0.05 11.71 1.54
CA ALA A 165 1.02 11.89 0.55
C ALA A 165 0.51 12.51 -0.76
N PHE A 166 -0.79 12.43 -1.04
CA PHE A 166 -1.45 13.08 -2.18
C PHE A 166 -1.90 14.51 -1.86
N SER A 167 -2.09 15.33 -2.88
CA SER A 167 -2.65 16.66 -2.71
C SER A 167 -4.11 16.64 -2.25
N PRO A 168 -4.62 17.74 -1.67
CA PRO A 168 -6.04 17.86 -1.33
C PRO A 168 -6.98 17.64 -2.53
N GLU A 169 -6.57 18.02 -3.73
CA GLU A 169 -7.33 17.83 -4.98
C GLU A 169 -7.51 16.35 -5.29
N ILE A 170 -6.44 15.57 -5.21
CA ILE A 170 -6.49 14.10 -5.39
C ILE A 170 -7.29 13.46 -4.26
N GLN A 171 -7.06 13.86 -3.00
CA GLN A 171 -7.79 13.32 -1.85
C GLN A 171 -9.32 13.55 -1.95
N LYS A 172 -9.76 14.64 -2.56
CA LYS A 172 -11.18 14.92 -2.82
C LYS A 172 -11.83 13.93 -3.78
N ARG A 173 -11.06 13.23 -4.61
CA ARG A 173 -11.53 12.19 -5.55
C ARG A 173 -11.43 10.78 -4.97
N MET A 174 -10.85 10.63 -3.78
CA MET A 174 -10.71 9.35 -3.11
C MET A 174 -12.02 8.93 -2.45
N VAL A 175 -12.40 7.68 -2.70
CA VAL A 175 -13.47 6.98 -2.01
C VAL A 175 -12.85 5.95 -1.08
N ARG A 176 -13.05 6.11 0.23
CA ARG A 176 -12.54 5.22 1.27
C ARG A 176 -13.44 4.02 1.45
N VAL A 177 -12.87 2.87 1.77
CA VAL A 177 -13.61 1.66 2.11
C VAL A 177 -13.39 1.32 3.57
N LEU A 178 -14.49 1.26 4.34
CA LEU A 178 -14.49 0.93 5.76
C LEU A 178 -15.13 -0.43 6.00
N PHE A 179 -14.53 -1.21 6.90
CA PHE A 179 -15.06 -2.48 7.39
C PHE A 179 -15.40 -2.36 8.87
N VAL A 180 -16.67 -2.54 9.21
CA VAL A 180 -17.23 -2.30 10.54
C VAL A 180 -17.90 -3.58 11.05
N GLU A 181 -17.58 -4.00 12.25
CA GLU A 181 -18.31 -5.04 12.95
C GLU A 181 -19.40 -4.43 13.84
N GLU A 182 -20.58 -5.05 13.78
CA GLU A 182 -21.71 -4.70 14.64
C GLU A 182 -22.03 -5.86 15.57
N LYS A 183 -21.91 -5.62 16.87
CA LYS A 183 -22.24 -6.57 17.93
C LYS A 183 -23.20 -5.92 18.93
N ASN A 184 -24.37 -6.55 19.15
CA ASN A 184 -25.38 -6.03 20.05
C ASN A 184 -25.72 -4.55 19.80
N GLY A 185 -25.88 -4.17 18.53
CA GLY A 185 -26.19 -2.79 18.11
C GLY A 185 -25.02 -1.80 18.23
N LYS A 186 -23.85 -2.21 18.69
CA LYS A 186 -22.65 -1.36 18.78
C LYS A 186 -21.71 -1.62 17.60
N ARG A 187 -21.34 -0.56 16.91
CA ARG A 187 -20.42 -0.60 15.76
C ARG A 187 -18.99 -0.28 16.19
N LYS A 188 -18.03 -1.09 15.71
CA LYS A 188 -16.60 -0.89 15.97
C LYS A 188 -15.78 -1.11 14.70
N ILE A 189 -14.74 -0.29 14.55
CA ILE A 189 -13.71 -0.45 13.53
C ILE A 189 -12.46 -1.01 14.22
N HIS A 190 -12.02 -2.18 13.79
CA HIS A 190 -10.78 -2.78 14.26
C HIS A 190 -9.73 -2.75 13.14
N SER A 191 -8.51 -2.29 13.44
CA SER A 191 -7.44 -2.18 12.45
C SER A 191 -7.11 -3.52 11.77
N THR A 192 -7.13 -4.61 12.55
CA THR A 192 -6.92 -5.98 12.05
C THR A 192 -8.02 -6.41 11.09
N ILE A 193 -9.29 -6.19 11.45
CA ILE A 193 -10.45 -6.52 10.60
C ILE A 193 -10.43 -5.69 9.33
N SER A 194 -10.18 -4.38 9.44
CA SER A 194 -10.07 -3.49 8.28
C SER A 194 -8.98 -3.94 7.30
N LYS A 195 -7.80 -4.37 7.80
CA LYS A 195 -6.73 -4.88 6.93
C LYS A 195 -7.14 -6.16 6.20
N LYS A 196 -7.73 -7.12 6.92
CA LYS A 196 -8.24 -8.37 6.32
C LYS A 196 -9.31 -8.08 5.28
N GLY A 197 -10.31 -7.27 5.64
CA GLY A 197 -11.39 -6.89 4.75
C GLY A 197 -10.90 -6.23 3.46
N ARG A 198 -9.95 -5.29 3.56
CA ARG A 198 -9.36 -4.62 2.37
C ARG A 198 -8.65 -5.61 1.44
N GLY A 199 -7.89 -6.57 1.98
CA GLY A 199 -7.22 -7.59 1.16
C GLY A 199 -8.22 -8.44 0.38
N ARG A 200 -9.23 -8.99 1.05
CA ARG A 200 -10.27 -9.79 0.41
C ARG A 200 -11.15 -8.97 -0.55
N PHE A 201 -11.41 -7.71 -0.20
CA PHE A 201 -12.17 -6.81 -1.06
C PHE A 201 -11.48 -6.54 -2.38
N LEU A 202 -10.14 -6.33 -2.36
CA LEU A 202 -9.37 -6.20 -3.58
C LEU A 202 -9.45 -7.47 -4.44
N SER A 203 -9.33 -8.66 -3.83
CA SER A 203 -9.46 -9.92 -4.57
C SER A 203 -10.83 -10.04 -5.22
N TRP A 204 -11.90 -9.76 -4.47
CA TRP A 204 -13.25 -9.75 -5.01
C TRP A 204 -13.41 -8.75 -6.19
N MET A 205 -12.81 -7.57 -6.08
CA MET A 205 -12.83 -6.58 -7.19
C MET A 205 -12.16 -7.13 -8.45
N ALA A 206 -11.03 -7.83 -8.30
CA ALA A 206 -10.30 -8.42 -9.43
C ALA A 206 -11.07 -9.62 -10.03
N GLU A 207 -11.60 -10.52 -9.20
CA GLU A 207 -12.40 -11.68 -9.59
C GLU A 207 -13.66 -11.28 -10.37
N THR A 208 -14.32 -10.19 -9.96
CA THR A 208 -15.57 -9.71 -10.57
C THR A 208 -15.36 -8.65 -11.66
N ASN A 209 -14.11 -8.25 -11.93
CA ASN A 209 -13.76 -7.14 -12.81
C ASN A 209 -14.54 -5.85 -12.47
N CYS A 210 -14.58 -5.51 -11.20
CA CYS A 210 -15.35 -4.40 -10.66
C CYS A 210 -14.71 -3.05 -11.01
N VAL A 211 -15.36 -2.22 -11.82
CA VAL A 211 -14.82 -0.96 -12.33
C VAL A 211 -15.68 0.28 -12.04
N THR A 212 -16.82 0.11 -11.36
CA THR A 212 -17.74 1.21 -11.00
C THR A 212 -18.05 1.23 -9.51
N LEU A 213 -18.48 2.39 -8.99
CA LEU A 213 -18.90 2.54 -7.58
C LEU A 213 -20.17 1.74 -7.27
N GLU A 214 -21.07 1.61 -8.23
CA GLU A 214 -22.30 0.83 -8.09
C GLU A 214 -21.99 -0.65 -7.91
N GLN A 215 -21.09 -1.20 -8.74
CA GLN A 215 -20.63 -2.58 -8.57
C GLN A 215 -19.96 -2.80 -7.20
N LEU A 216 -19.19 -1.81 -6.70
CA LEU A 216 -18.58 -1.92 -5.36
C LEU A 216 -19.61 -2.11 -4.26
N LYS A 217 -20.79 -1.50 -4.36
CA LYS A 217 -21.87 -1.64 -3.37
C LYS A 217 -22.49 -3.04 -3.32
N GLU A 218 -22.29 -3.84 -4.36
CA GLU A 218 -22.76 -5.22 -4.43
C GLU A 218 -21.85 -6.21 -3.70
N ALA A 219 -20.65 -5.77 -3.29
CA ALA A 219 -19.66 -6.63 -2.67
C ALA A 219 -20.18 -7.30 -1.39
N ARG A 220 -19.94 -8.62 -1.32
CA ARG A 220 -20.18 -9.45 -0.14
C ARG A 220 -18.90 -10.23 0.17
N VAL A 221 -18.18 -9.77 1.16
CA VAL A 221 -16.84 -10.26 1.46
C VAL A 221 -16.73 -10.59 2.95
N ASP A 222 -16.43 -11.84 3.31
CA ASP A 222 -16.33 -12.29 4.71
C ASP A 222 -17.54 -11.94 5.59
N GLY A 223 -18.75 -11.95 5.02
CA GLY A 223 -19.97 -11.54 5.71
C GLY A 223 -20.17 -10.02 5.82
N PHE A 224 -19.22 -9.22 5.34
CA PHE A 224 -19.40 -7.77 5.19
C PHE A 224 -20.30 -7.46 4.00
N GLN A 225 -21.24 -6.56 4.19
CA GLN A 225 -22.17 -6.07 3.17
C GLN A 225 -22.24 -4.55 3.23
N PHE A 226 -22.49 -3.93 2.08
CA PHE A 226 -22.66 -2.49 1.97
C PHE A 226 -23.82 -1.99 2.85
N ASP A 227 -23.58 -0.92 3.61
CA ASP A 227 -24.58 -0.22 4.43
C ASP A 227 -24.70 1.21 3.93
N ALA A 228 -25.79 1.48 3.20
CA ALA A 228 -26.06 2.79 2.61
C ALA A 228 -26.22 3.89 3.67
N MET A 229 -26.80 3.56 4.85
CA MET A 229 -27.03 4.52 5.93
C MET A 229 -25.73 4.96 6.63
N ALA A 230 -24.71 4.10 6.61
CA ALA A 230 -23.39 4.40 7.18
C ALA A 230 -22.39 4.93 6.14
N SER A 231 -22.80 5.04 4.89
CA SER A 231 -21.95 5.45 3.77
C SER A 231 -22.21 6.90 3.35
N THR A 232 -21.22 7.46 2.67
CA THR A 232 -21.31 8.77 2.00
C THR A 232 -20.73 8.63 0.60
N ASP A 233 -20.81 9.67 -0.22
CA ASP A 233 -20.25 9.67 -1.59
C ASP A 233 -18.72 9.42 -1.60
N ARG A 234 -18.03 9.61 -0.44
CA ARG A 234 -16.59 9.46 -0.32
C ARG A 234 -16.15 8.38 0.64
N GLN A 235 -17.09 7.63 1.18
CA GLN A 235 -16.81 6.58 2.14
C GLN A 235 -17.86 5.48 2.02
N LEU A 236 -17.46 4.34 1.48
CA LEU A 236 -18.29 3.14 1.46
C LEU A 236 -18.07 2.34 2.74
N CYS A 237 -19.14 2.12 3.48
CA CYS A 237 -19.12 1.36 4.73
C CYS A 237 -19.70 -0.04 4.49
N PHE A 238 -18.91 -1.05 4.84
CA PHE A 238 -19.33 -2.45 4.81
C PHE A 238 -19.44 -2.96 6.23
N VAL A 239 -20.61 -3.48 6.60
CA VAL A 239 -20.93 -3.91 7.96
C VAL A 239 -21.10 -5.42 8.00
N ARG A 240 -20.55 -6.03 9.04
CA ARG A 240 -20.78 -7.44 9.40
C ARG A 240 -21.36 -7.52 10.80
N LYS A 241 -22.45 -8.29 10.97
CA LYS A 241 -23.01 -8.62 12.29
C LYS A 241 -22.28 -9.82 12.87
N VAL A 242 -21.87 -9.75 14.15
CA VAL A 242 -21.09 -10.78 14.88
C VAL A 242 -21.67 -11.04 16.26
#